data_4854493d2e42a948d32462ef6f8dfc7b
#
_entry.id   4854493d2e42a948d32462ef6f8dfc7b
#
_cell.length_a   1.000
_cell.length_b   1.000
_cell.length_c   1.000
_cell.angle_alpha   90.00
_cell.angle_beta   90.00
_cell.angle_gamma   90.00
#
_symmetry.space_group_name_H-M   'P 1'
#
loop_
_entity.id
_entity.type
_entity.pdbx_description
1 polymer ?
#
loop_
_entity_poly.entity_id
_entity_poly.type
_entity_poly.pdbx_seq_one_letter_code
_entity_poly.pdbx_strand_id
1 'polypeptide(L)'
;MTALLPFYAPFGLEAGLDEAGRGCLAGPVVAAAVILPRDFHHPFLTDSKQMTLRQRNELKRLVREYAIDYAIAEVDAAKIDEINILKASILAMHLAVDQLTHRPEHLLVDGNRFYSYPLTPHTCIVKGDSKYFSIAAASILAKVAHDAELYLLDQEYPQYGF
;
A
#
# COMPACT_ATOMS: atom_id res chain seq x y z
N MET A 1 -12.96 9.13 17.36
CA MET A 1 -12.22 8.70 16.16
C MET A 1 -11.24 9.78 15.77
N THR A 2 -9.96 9.45 15.68
CA THR A 2 -8.93 10.42 15.31
C THR A 2 -8.91 10.63 13.80
N ALA A 3 -8.87 11.89 13.38
CA ALA A 3 -8.77 12.22 11.96
C ALA A 3 -7.37 11.82 11.44
N LEU A 4 -7.32 11.42 10.16
CA LEU A 4 -6.06 11.13 9.51
C LEU A 4 -5.27 12.43 9.27
N LEU A 5 -3.95 12.32 9.34
CA LEU A 5 -3.05 13.45 9.13
C LEU A 5 -2.59 13.48 7.66
N PRO A 6 -2.39 14.68 7.09
CA PRO A 6 -1.98 14.81 5.70
C PRO A 6 -0.48 14.60 5.48
N PHE A 7 0.35 14.79 6.50
CA PHE A 7 1.80 14.61 6.36
C PHE A 7 2.46 14.36 7.71
N TYR A 8 3.65 13.79 7.69
CA TYR A 8 4.49 13.55 8.86
C TYR A 8 5.65 14.55 8.92
N ALA A 9 6.43 14.65 7.85
CA ALA A 9 7.56 15.58 7.80
C ALA A 9 7.08 17.01 7.52
N PRO A 10 7.79 18.04 8.01
CA PRO A 10 7.33 19.43 7.88
C PRO A 10 7.36 19.96 6.44
N PHE A 11 8.07 19.30 5.54
CA PHE A 11 8.13 19.72 4.12
C PHE A 11 8.54 18.53 3.26
N GLY A 12 8.36 18.71 1.94
CA GLY A 12 8.78 17.73 0.94
C GLY A 12 7.68 16.76 0.54
N LEU A 13 7.98 15.89 -0.42
CA LEU A 13 7.08 14.85 -0.88
C LEU A 13 7.24 13.62 0.00
N GLU A 14 6.12 13.10 0.48
CA GLU A 14 6.08 11.86 1.26
C GLU A 14 5.32 10.80 0.51
N ALA A 15 5.86 9.58 0.46
CA ALA A 15 5.13 8.43 -0.03
C ALA A 15 4.67 7.58 1.15
N GLY A 16 3.39 7.27 1.18
CA GLY A 16 2.84 6.27 2.11
C GLY A 16 2.96 4.89 1.48
N LEU A 17 3.36 3.90 2.26
CA LEU A 17 3.56 2.52 1.83
C LEU A 17 2.74 1.57 2.68
N ASP A 18 2.07 0.63 2.03
CA ASP A 18 1.35 -0.45 2.69
C ASP A 18 1.29 -1.67 1.79
N GLU A 19 0.97 -2.82 2.35
CA GLU A 19 0.84 -4.07 1.61
C GLU A 19 -0.46 -4.80 1.94
N ALA A 20 -0.80 -5.75 1.06
CA ALA A 20 -1.91 -6.68 1.25
C ALA A 20 -1.47 -8.08 0.83
N GLY A 21 -2.08 -9.10 1.42
CA GLY A 21 -1.81 -10.50 1.06
C GLY A 21 -0.90 -11.24 2.01
N ARG A 22 -0.41 -10.63 3.07
CA ARG A 22 0.50 -11.31 4.03
C ARG A 22 -0.15 -12.50 4.73
N GLY A 23 -1.47 -12.46 4.92
CA GLY A 23 -2.20 -13.53 5.58
C GLY A 23 -2.68 -14.65 4.66
N CYS A 24 -2.45 -14.54 3.36
CA CYS A 24 -2.90 -15.53 2.38
C CYS A 24 -1.88 -16.64 2.22
N LEU A 25 -2.36 -17.90 2.14
CA LEU A 25 -1.49 -19.06 1.92
C LEU A 25 -1.08 -19.22 0.46
N ALA A 26 -1.78 -18.59 -0.45
CA ALA A 26 -1.51 -18.63 -1.89
C ALA A 26 -1.72 -17.25 -2.50
N GLY A 27 -1.11 -17.02 -3.65
CA GLY A 27 -1.17 -15.73 -4.33
C GLY A 27 -0.06 -14.79 -3.92
N PRO A 28 0.04 -13.64 -4.59
CA PRO A 28 1.13 -12.70 -4.37
C PRO A 28 0.90 -11.82 -3.14
N VAL A 29 1.97 -11.23 -2.64
CA VAL A 29 1.85 -10.05 -1.77
C VAL A 29 1.90 -8.82 -2.68
N VAL A 30 1.03 -7.86 -2.44
CA VAL A 30 0.91 -6.64 -3.24
C VAL A 30 1.19 -5.45 -2.34
N ALA A 31 2.00 -4.53 -2.81
CA ALA A 31 2.29 -3.29 -2.09
C ALA A 31 1.97 -2.09 -2.97
N ALA A 32 1.68 -0.97 -2.32
CA ALA A 32 1.46 0.30 -3.01
C ALA A 32 2.28 1.39 -2.35
N ALA A 33 2.67 2.37 -3.17
CA ALA A 33 3.29 3.61 -2.74
C ALA A 33 2.44 4.76 -3.28
N VAL A 34 2.08 5.71 -2.43
CA VAL A 34 1.20 6.83 -2.81
C VAL A 34 1.79 8.15 -2.30
N ILE A 35 1.93 9.10 -3.20
CA ILE A 35 2.29 10.48 -2.85
C ILE A 35 1.03 11.33 -3.04
N LEU A 36 0.53 11.91 -1.95
CA LEU A 36 -0.62 12.80 -1.98
C LEU A 36 -0.16 14.27 -1.85
N PRO A 37 -0.96 15.23 -2.33
CA PRO A 37 -0.72 16.64 -2.02
C PRO A 37 -0.66 16.83 -0.49
N ARG A 38 0.20 17.73 -0.03
CA ARG A 38 0.41 17.94 1.41
C ARG A 38 -0.83 18.46 2.13
N ASP A 39 -1.73 19.12 1.40
CA ASP A 39 -3.00 19.61 1.94
C ASP A 39 -4.17 18.66 1.70
N PHE A 40 -3.89 17.42 1.27
CA PHE A 40 -4.94 16.45 0.99
C PHE A 40 -5.78 16.16 2.23
N HIS A 41 -7.09 16.18 2.04
CA HIS A 41 -8.06 15.80 3.07
C HIS A 41 -9.28 15.18 2.42
N HIS A 42 -9.73 14.07 2.97
CA HIS A 42 -10.97 13.42 2.54
C HIS A 42 -11.62 12.75 3.75
N PRO A 43 -12.86 13.15 4.10
CA PRO A 43 -13.48 12.67 5.34
C PRO A 43 -13.78 11.17 5.36
N PHE A 44 -13.89 10.53 4.19
CA PHE A 44 -14.23 9.11 4.09
C PHE A 44 -13.03 8.21 3.83
N LEU A 45 -11.84 8.75 3.62
CA LEU A 45 -10.64 7.95 3.46
C LEU A 45 -10.16 7.52 4.83
N THR A 46 -10.31 6.25 5.15
CA THR A 46 -9.98 5.67 6.43
C THR A 46 -9.48 4.24 6.24
N ASP A 47 -9.38 3.45 7.31
CA ASP A 47 -8.90 2.08 7.28
C ASP A 47 -9.73 1.22 6.32
N SER A 48 -9.07 0.64 5.31
CA SER A 48 -9.70 -0.19 4.28
C SER A 48 -10.33 -1.48 4.82
N LYS A 49 -9.95 -1.91 6.03
CA LYS A 49 -10.49 -3.12 6.64
C LYS A 49 -11.98 -3.01 6.97
N GLN A 50 -12.47 -1.80 7.14
CA GLN A 50 -13.86 -1.55 7.51
C GLN A 50 -14.72 -1.15 6.31
N MET A 51 -14.18 -1.25 5.10
CA MET A 51 -14.87 -0.83 3.89
C MET A 51 -15.39 -2.02 3.10
N THR A 52 -16.53 -1.82 2.44
CA THR A 52 -17.02 -2.78 1.44
C THR A 52 -16.14 -2.70 0.19
N LEU A 53 -16.22 -3.73 -0.66
CA LEU A 53 -15.50 -3.73 -1.94
C LEU A 53 -15.89 -2.52 -2.80
N ARG A 54 -17.18 -2.17 -2.83
CA ARG A 54 -17.68 -1.01 -3.57
C ARG A 54 -17.05 0.29 -3.07
N GLN A 55 -17.00 0.48 -1.76
CA GLN A 55 -16.38 1.66 -1.15
C GLN A 55 -14.90 1.73 -1.48
N ARG A 56 -14.19 0.61 -1.41
CA ARG A 56 -12.77 0.55 -1.76
C ARG A 56 -12.52 0.91 -3.21
N ASN A 57 -13.36 0.42 -4.14
CA ASN A 57 -13.24 0.74 -5.55
C ASN A 57 -13.49 2.23 -5.84
N GLU A 58 -14.44 2.83 -5.15
CA GLU A 58 -14.70 4.28 -5.27
C GLU A 58 -13.51 5.10 -4.76
N LEU A 59 -12.95 4.71 -3.62
CA LEU A 59 -11.80 5.40 -3.04
C LEU A 59 -10.53 5.18 -3.86
N LYS A 60 -10.39 4.00 -4.49
CA LYS A 60 -9.29 3.76 -5.42
C LYS A 60 -9.30 4.79 -6.55
N ARG A 61 -10.47 5.07 -7.14
CA ARG A 61 -10.58 6.07 -8.20
C ARG A 61 -10.24 7.46 -7.68
N LEU A 62 -10.69 7.79 -6.48
CA LEU A 62 -10.36 9.06 -5.83
C LEU A 62 -8.86 9.22 -5.64
N VAL A 63 -8.20 8.20 -5.11
CA VAL A 63 -6.75 8.22 -4.90
C VAL A 63 -6.01 8.41 -6.23
N ARG A 64 -6.40 7.67 -7.26
CA ARG A 64 -5.77 7.78 -8.58
C ARG A 64 -5.95 9.15 -9.21
N GLU A 65 -7.07 9.81 -8.93
CA GLU A 65 -7.36 11.15 -9.44
C GLU A 65 -6.53 12.23 -8.73
N TYR A 66 -6.41 12.14 -7.41
CA TYR A 66 -5.80 13.21 -6.60
C TYR A 66 -4.34 12.99 -6.26
N ALA A 67 -3.82 11.79 -6.36
CA ALA A 67 -2.42 11.53 -6.03
C ALA A 67 -1.48 12.25 -7.00
N ILE A 68 -0.41 12.80 -6.46
CA ILE A 68 0.69 13.34 -7.27
C ILE A 68 1.33 12.20 -8.05
N ASP A 69 1.48 11.05 -7.39
CA ASP A 69 2.04 9.85 -7.99
C ASP A 69 1.61 8.63 -7.19
N TYR A 70 1.55 7.48 -7.83
CA TYR A 70 1.31 6.22 -7.15
C TYR A 70 1.88 5.08 -7.96
N ALA A 71 2.18 3.98 -7.29
CA ALA A 71 2.65 2.76 -7.94
C ALA A 71 2.20 1.55 -7.14
N ILE A 72 2.02 0.44 -7.84
CA ILE A 72 1.62 -0.84 -7.24
C ILE A 72 2.61 -1.88 -7.75
N ALA A 73 3.11 -2.72 -6.85
CA ALA A 73 4.03 -3.79 -7.20
C ALA A 73 3.62 -5.08 -6.47
N GLU A 74 3.99 -6.21 -7.04
CA GLU A 74 3.69 -7.49 -6.41
C GLU A 74 4.92 -8.39 -6.38
N VAL A 75 4.93 -9.30 -5.41
CA VAL A 75 5.92 -10.38 -5.30
C VAL A 75 5.13 -11.68 -5.29
N ASP A 76 5.47 -12.59 -6.20
CA ASP A 76 4.71 -13.82 -6.40
C ASP A 76 4.98 -14.86 -5.31
N ALA A 77 4.14 -15.90 -5.30
CA ALA A 77 4.21 -16.96 -4.30
C ALA A 77 5.56 -17.67 -4.30
N ALA A 78 6.16 -17.88 -5.47
CA ALA A 78 7.46 -18.54 -5.58
C ALA A 78 8.55 -17.74 -4.87
N LYS A 79 8.55 -16.41 -5.03
CA LYS A 79 9.51 -15.54 -4.37
C LYS A 79 9.24 -15.48 -2.86
N ILE A 80 7.96 -15.50 -2.44
CA ILE A 80 7.59 -15.56 -1.03
C ILE A 80 8.18 -16.81 -0.38
N ASP A 81 8.06 -17.97 -1.04
CA ASP A 81 8.62 -19.23 -0.55
C ASP A 81 10.15 -19.16 -0.42
N GLU A 82 10.80 -18.45 -1.34
CA GLU A 82 12.26 -18.31 -1.33
C GLU A 82 12.75 -17.43 -0.18
N ILE A 83 12.11 -16.29 0.07
CA ILE A 83 12.65 -15.27 0.99
C ILE A 83 11.83 -15.03 2.26
N ASN A 84 10.67 -15.66 2.40
CA ASN A 84 9.64 -15.52 3.42
C ASN A 84 8.74 -14.29 3.22
N ILE A 85 7.61 -14.27 3.96
CA ILE A 85 6.56 -13.27 3.75
C ILE A 85 6.97 -11.86 4.21
N LEU A 86 7.75 -11.74 5.28
CA LEU A 86 8.19 -10.44 5.76
C LEU A 86 9.12 -9.77 4.73
N LYS A 87 10.13 -10.48 4.27
CA LYS A 87 11.05 -9.96 3.26
C LYS A 87 10.36 -9.68 1.94
N ALA A 88 9.40 -10.54 1.55
CA ALA A 88 8.62 -10.34 0.34
C ALA A 88 7.77 -9.09 0.41
N SER A 89 7.14 -8.82 1.57
CA SER A 89 6.35 -7.60 1.78
C SER A 89 7.22 -6.35 1.64
N ILE A 90 8.40 -6.36 2.26
CA ILE A 90 9.32 -5.23 2.17
C ILE A 90 9.85 -5.06 0.74
N LEU A 91 10.17 -6.17 0.06
CA LEU A 91 10.58 -6.12 -1.33
C LEU A 91 9.49 -5.51 -2.22
N ALA A 92 8.23 -5.93 -2.03
CA ALA A 92 7.12 -5.37 -2.80
C ALA A 92 7.00 -3.86 -2.59
N MET A 93 7.18 -3.36 -1.35
CA MET A 93 7.18 -1.93 -1.07
C MET A 93 8.34 -1.22 -1.77
N HIS A 94 9.55 -1.78 -1.74
CA HIS A 94 10.69 -1.21 -2.46
C HIS A 94 10.43 -1.15 -3.96
N LEU A 95 9.85 -2.21 -4.53
CA LEU A 95 9.51 -2.24 -5.96
C LEU A 95 8.46 -1.18 -6.31
N ALA A 96 7.49 -0.95 -5.42
CA ALA A 96 6.52 0.10 -5.63
C ALA A 96 7.18 1.48 -5.65
N VAL A 97 8.10 1.74 -4.71
CA VAL A 97 8.85 3.01 -4.68
C VAL A 97 9.69 3.17 -5.95
N ASP A 98 10.32 2.08 -6.41
CA ASP A 98 11.12 2.10 -7.66
C ASP A 98 10.29 2.55 -8.86
N GLN A 99 9.01 2.24 -8.89
CA GLN A 99 8.12 2.56 -10.01
C GLN A 99 7.57 3.99 -9.96
N LEU A 100 7.75 4.71 -8.85
CA LEU A 100 7.30 6.09 -8.77
C LEU A 100 8.09 6.97 -9.75
N THR A 101 7.37 7.86 -10.44
CA THR A 101 7.99 8.84 -11.36
C THR A 101 8.63 9.99 -10.57
N HIS A 102 7.97 10.39 -9.48
CA HIS A 102 8.48 11.41 -8.58
C HIS A 102 9.33 10.75 -7.50
N ARG A 103 10.44 11.39 -7.10
CA ARG A 103 11.24 10.88 -6.00
C ARG A 103 10.74 11.46 -4.68
N PRO A 104 10.20 10.62 -3.79
CA PRO A 104 9.80 11.11 -2.47
C PRO A 104 11.04 11.43 -1.65
N GLU A 105 10.90 12.41 -0.77
CA GLU A 105 11.96 12.79 0.16
C GLU A 105 11.88 12.01 1.47
N HIS A 106 10.74 11.38 1.71
CA HIS A 106 10.51 10.59 2.91
C HIS A 106 9.50 9.49 2.64
N LEU A 107 9.67 8.33 3.27
CA LEU A 107 8.72 7.21 3.18
C LEU A 107 8.04 7.01 4.53
N LEU A 108 6.71 6.93 4.54
CA LEU A 108 5.93 6.52 5.69
C LEU A 108 5.47 5.09 5.47
N VAL A 109 5.90 4.18 6.31
CA VAL A 109 5.70 2.75 6.12
C VAL A 109 4.72 2.23 7.17
N ASP A 110 3.65 1.58 6.75
CA ASP A 110 2.75 0.92 7.68
C ASP A 110 3.48 -0.23 8.37
N GLY A 111 3.38 -0.29 9.70
CA GLY A 111 3.97 -1.35 10.49
C GLY A 111 5.19 -0.89 11.27
N ASN A 112 6.03 -1.86 11.65
CA ASN A 112 7.19 -1.61 12.50
C ASN A 112 8.50 -2.19 11.96
N ARG A 113 8.50 -2.71 10.73
CA ARG A 113 9.69 -3.32 10.12
C ARG A 113 9.83 -2.90 8.67
N PHE A 114 11.03 -2.44 8.32
CA PHE A 114 11.35 -2.04 6.97
C PHE A 114 12.88 -2.06 6.79
N TYR A 115 13.35 -2.45 5.61
CA TYR A 115 14.76 -2.31 5.26
C TYR A 115 14.94 -0.96 4.58
N SER A 116 16.03 -0.24 4.92
CA SER A 116 16.30 1.08 4.38
C SER A 116 16.26 1.09 2.85
N TYR A 117 15.51 2.03 2.30
CA TYR A 117 15.51 2.29 0.87
C TYR A 117 16.66 3.26 0.57
N PRO A 118 17.48 2.97 -0.47
CA PRO A 118 18.66 3.82 -0.74
C PRO A 118 18.30 5.29 -0.94
N LEU A 119 19.03 6.17 -0.26
CA LEU A 119 18.97 7.62 -0.37
C LEU A 119 17.64 8.27 0.08
N THR A 120 16.69 7.49 0.60
CA THR A 120 15.41 8.03 1.06
C THR A 120 15.14 7.56 2.48
N PRO A 121 15.08 8.48 3.47
CA PRO A 121 14.76 8.09 4.84
C PRO A 121 13.32 7.62 4.98
N HIS A 122 13.08 6.80 5.98
CA HIS A 122 11.75 6.28 6.25
C HIS A 122 11.39 6.37 7.73
N THR A 123 10.10 6.33 8.02
CA THR A 123 9.55 6.20 9.35
C THR A 123 8.48 5.13 9.32
N CYS A 124 8.59 4.13 10.20
CA CYS A 124 7.56 3.12 10.37
C CYS A 124 6.49 3.64 11.31
N ILE A 125 5.23 3.50 10.91
CA ILE A 125 4.07 3.96 11.70
C ILE A 125 3.17 2.75 11.94
N VAL A 126 3.11 2.28 13.18
CA VAL A 126 2.22 1.17 13.55
C VAL A 126 0.77 1.63 13.36
N LYS A 127 -0.02 0.85 12.64
CA LYS A 127 -1.40 1.18 12.25
C LYS A 127 -1.46 2.51 11.50
N GLY A 128 -0.48 2.73 10.61
CA GLY A 128 -0.36 3.98 9.86
C GLY A 128 -1.55 4.28 8.97
N ASP A 129 -2.24 3.24 8.47
CA ASP A 129 -3.45 3.39 7.65
C ASP A 129 -4.61 4.03 8.40
N SER A 130 -4.57 4.07 9.73
CA SER A 130 -5.53 4.79 10.56
C SER A 130 -4.98 6.13 11.08
N LYS A 131 -3.79 6.54 10.64
CA LYS A 131 -3.11 7.74 11.13
C LYS A 131 -2.75 8.74 10.04
N TYR A 132 -2.41 8.28 8.83
CA TYR A 132 -1.97 9.14 7.73
C TYR A 132 -2.71 8.83 6.45
N PHE A 133 -3.14 9.86 5.74
CA PHE A 133 -3.86 9.72 4.47
C PHE A 133 -3.05 8.96 3.42
N SER A 134 -1.75 9.22 3.31
CA SER A 134 -0.92 8.56 2.29
C SER A 134 -0.82 7.05 2.53
N ILE A 135 -0.72 6.61 3.79
CA ILE A 135 -0.71 5.19 4.12
C ILE A 135 -2.08 4.56 3.89
N ALA A 136 -3.15 5.26 4.30
CA ALA A 136 -4.52 4.79 4.05
C ALA A 136 -4.79 4.62 2.55
N ALA A 137 -4.34 5.57 1.73
CA ALA A 137 -4.46 5.49 0.28
C ALA A 137 -3.68 4.30 -0.29
N ALA A 138 -2.46 4.08 0.19
CA ALA A 138 -1.65 2.92 -0.22
C ALA A 138 -2.33 1.61 0.17
N SER A 139 -2.91 1.55 1.37
CA SER A 139 -3.65 0.38 1.83
C SER A 139 -4.80 0.04 0.88
N ILE A 140 -5.57 1.04 0.48
CA ILE A 140 -6.69 0.85 -0.44
C ILE A 140 -6.20 0.32 -1.80
N LEU A 141 -5.17 0.93 -2.38
CA LEU A 141 -4.64 0.48 -3.67
C LEU A 141 -4.10 -0.94 -3.59
N ALA A 142 -3.36 -1.27 -2.55
CA ALA A 142 -2.81 -2.61 -2.36
C ALA A 142 -3.92 -3.64 -2.17
N LYS A 143 -4.93 -3.32 -1.37
CA LYS A 143 -6.05 -4.22 -1.07
C LYS A 143 -6.88 -4.51 -2.33
N VAL A 144 -7.23 -3.48 -3.08
CA VAL A 144 -8.02 -3.65 -4.32
C VAL A 144 -7.24 -4.46 -5.34
N ALA A 145 -5.95 -4.18 -5.51
CA ALA A 145 -5.10 -4.92 -6.44
C ALA A 145 -4.95 -6.40 -6.03
N HIS A 146 -4.76 -6.65 -4.72
CA HIS A 146 -4.66 -8.01 -4.20
C HIS A 146 -5.97 -8.79 -4.40
N ASP A 147 -7.12 -8.17 -4.12
CA ASP A 147 -8.42 -8.81 -4.33
C ASP A 147 -8.63 -9.16 -5.81
N ALA A 148 -8.19 -8.30 -6.73
CA ALA A 148 -8.25 -8.57 -8.16
C ALA A 148 -7.38 -9.77 -8.55
N GLU A 149 -6.18 -9.89 -8.00
CA GLU A 149 -5.29 -11.04 -8.24
C GLU A 149 -5.91 -12.33 -7.73
N LEU A 150 -6.50 -12.33 -6.53
CA LEU A 150 -7.16 -13.52 -5.99
C LEU A 150 -8.36 -13.93 -6.84
N TYR A 151 -9.11 -12.96 -7.35
CA TYR A 151 -10.24 -13.24 -8.25
C TYR A 151 -9.76 -13.95 -9.52
N LEU A 152 -8.68 -13.47 -10.13
CA LEU A 152 -8.10 -14.11 -11.33
C LEU A 152 -7.61 -15.53 -11.03
N LEU A 153 -6.96 -15.74 -9.90
CA LEU A 153 -6.51 -17.08 -9.49
C LEU A 153 -7.69 -18.01 -9.28
N ASP A 154 -8.78 -17.55 -8.68
CA ASP A 154 -9.98 -18.35 -8.48
C ASP A 154 -10.63 -18.75 -9.81
N GLN A 155 -10.61 -17.86 -10.80
CA GLN A 155 -11.11 -18.17 -12.14
C GLN A 155 -10.26 -19.22 -12.85
N GLU A 156 -8.93 -19.16 -12.65
CA GLU A 156 -8.00 -20.10 -13.27
C GLU A 156 -7.95 -21.44 -12.52
N TYR A 157 -8.06 -21.42 -11.22
CA TYR A 157 -7.94 -22.59 -10.35
C TYR A 157 -9.08 -22.65 -9.32
N PRO A 158 -10.34 -22.82 -9.76
CA PRO A 158 -11.48 -22.75 -8.85
C PRO A 158 -11.48 -23.82 -7.77
N GLN A 159 -10.81 -24.95 -7.98
CA GLN A 159 -10.75 -26.05 -7.03
C GLN A 159 -9.97 -25.70 -5.74
N TYR A 160 -9.17 -24.63 -5.76
CA TYR A 160 -8.39 -24.23 -4.58
C TYR A 160 -9.10 -23.23 -3.68
N GLY A 161 -10.20 -22.62 -4.12
CA GLY A 161 -11.00 -21.71 -3.31
C GLY A 161 -10.27 -20.49 -2.77
N PHE A 162 -9.49 -19.85 -3.60
CA PHE A 162 -8.72 -18.66 -3.21
C PHE A 162 -9.56 -17.54 -2.62
#